data_95c0240f3fac1654ac1c4338bf007d20
#
_entry.id   95c0240f3fac1654ac1c4338bf007d20
#
_cell.length_a   1.000
_cell.length_b   1.000
_cell.length_c   1.000
_cell.angle_alpha   90.00
_cell.angle_beta   90.00
_cell.angle_gamma   90.00
#
_symmetry.space_group_name_H-M   'P 1'
#
loop_
_entity.id
_entity.type
_entity.pdbx_description
1 polymer ?
#
loop_
_entity_poly.entity_id
_entity_poly.type
_entity_poly.pdbx_seq_one_letter_code
_entity_poly.pdbx_strand_id
1 'polypeptide(L)'
;MPTLMVFHEVDDVDHWLASPKREEFFGPRGMTVRTFRDPDGSNRVGLLVDVPDISAWEEALQSEEAAEAMKHDGVRPETIIGLVEA
;
A
#
# COMPACT_ATOMS: atom_id res chain seq x y z
N MET A 1 10.41 -8.76 -12.34
CA MET A 1 9.20 -8.22 -11.70
C MET A 1 9.53 -6.85 -11.15
N PRO A 2 8.77 -5.81 -11.54
CA PRO A 2 9.02 -4.48 -11.02
C PRO A 2 8.80 -4.39 -9.51
N THR A 3 9.59 -3.55 -8.85
CA THR A 3 9.43 -3.23 -7.44
C THR A 3 9.03 -1.78 -7.31
N LEU A 4 7.99 -1.54 -6.53
CA LEU A 4 7.49 -0.19 -6.25
C LEU A 4 7.78 0.18 -4.81
N MET A 5 8.12 1.44 -4.60
CA MET A 5 8.25 2.02 -3.28
C MET A 5 7.12 3.03 -3.13
N VAL A 6 6.25 2.82 -2.14
CA VAL A 6 5.06 3.64 -1.95
C VAL A 6 5.09 4.26 -0.57
N PHE A 7 4.88 5.56 -0.50
CA PHE A 7 4.78 6.31 0.75
C PHE A 7 3.39 6.89 0.88
N HIS A 8 2.85 6.91 2.08
CA HIS A 8 1.60 7.60 2.38
C HIS A 8 1.45 7.84 3.87
N GLU A 9 0.39 8.56 4.25
CA GLU A 9 0.04 8.76 5.64
C GLU A 9 -1.24 7.98 5.97
N VAL A 10 -1.33 7.57 7.23
CA VAL A 10 -2.50 6.86 7.74
C VAL A 10 -2.98 7.54 9.03
N ASP A 11 -4.23 7.30 9.39
CA ASP A 11 -4.81 7.89 10.61
C ASP A 11 -4.28 7.21 11.87
N ASP A 12 -4.06 5.90 11.82
CA ASP A 12 -3.57 5.11 12.94
C ASP A 12 -2.65 4.00 12.43
N VAL A 13 -1.36 4.14 12.73
CA VAL A 13 -0.33 3.21 12.24
C VAL A 13 -0.55 1.79 12.77
N ASP A 14 -0.89 1.64 14.04
CA ASP A 14 -1.10 0.32 14.63
C ASP A 14 -2.30 -0.39 14.00
N HIS A 15 -3.38 0.33 13.76
CA HIS A 15 -4.55 -0.20 13.06
C HIS A 15 -4.18 -0.65 11.64
N TRP A 16 -3.43 0.18 10.93
CA TRP A 16 -3.00 -0.11 9.57
C TRP A 16 -2.11 -1.36 9.52
N LEU A 17 -1.15 -1.48 10.45
CA LEU A 17 -0.26 -2.65 10.52
C LEU A 17 -1.01 -3.93 10.86
N ALA A 18 -2.03 -3.85 11.73
CA ALA A 18 -2.81 -5.02 12.16
C ALA A 18 -3.84 -5.47 11.13
N SER A 19 -4.16 -4.63 10.15
CA SER A 19 -5.21 -4.93 9.19
C SER A 19 -4.83 -6.07 8.25
N PRO A 20 -5.73 -7.03 8.00
CA PRO A 20 -5.51 -8.08 7.02
C PRO A 20 -5.80 -7.65 5.59
N LYS A 21 -6.36 -6.46 5.40
CA LYS A 21 -6.84 -5.99 4.08
C LYS A 21 -5.74 -5.96 3.02
N ARG A 22 -4.52 -5.60 3.41
CA ARG A 22 -3.39 -5.55 2.47
C ARG A 22 -3.12 -6.90 1.84
N GLU A 23 -2.99 -7.94 2.67
CA GLU A 23 -2.73 -9.29 2.16
C GLU A 23 -3.92 -9.84 1.36
N GLU A 24 -5.12 -9.56 1.83
CA GLU A 24 -6.35 -9.98 1.14
C GLU A 24 -6.47 -9.33 -0.23
N PHE A 25 -5.99 -8.09 -0.36
CA PHE A 25 -6.04 -7.36 -1.63
C PHE A 25 -4.90 -7.76 -2.57
N PHE A 26 -3.66 -7.75 -2.08
CA PHE A 26 -2.48 -7.95 -2.93
C PHE A 26 -2.18 -9.43 -3.20
N GLY A 27 -2.43 -10.31 -2.23
CA GLY A 27 -2.11 -11.73 -2.34
C GLY A 27 -2.70 -12.40 -3.58
N PRO A 28 -4.04 -12.31 -3.79
CA PRO A 28 -4.67 -12.91 -4.98
C PRO A 28 -4.20 -12.33 -6.30
N ARG A 29 -3.62 -11.14 -6.29
CA ARG A 29 -3.09 -10.46 -7.47
C ARG A 29 -1.64 -10.81 -7.76
N GLY A 30 -1.04 -11.72 -6.97
CA GLY A 30 0.34 -12.12 -7.15
C GLY A 30 1.35 -11.05 -6.74
N MET A 31 0.95 -10.15 -5.88
CA MET A 31 1.81 -9.07 -5.38
C MET A 31 2.27 -9.38 -3.97
N THR A 32 3.56 -9.12 -3.68
CA THR A 32 4.09 -9.26 -2.33
C THR A 32 4.37 -7.88 -1.76
N VAL A 33 4.09 -7.71 -0.48
CA VAL A 33 4.17 -6.39 0.17
C VAL A 33 5.00 -6.48 1.45
N ARG A 34 5.93 -5.54 1.61
CA ARG A 34 6.66 -5.33 2.86
C ARG A 34 6.27 -3.97 3.39
N THR A 35 6.00 -3.89 4.69
CA THR A 35 5.52 -2.67 5.33
C THR A 35 6.60 -2.02 6.17
N PHE A 36 6.60 -0.69 6.18
CA PHE A 36 7.56 0.13 6.91
C PHE A 36 6.82 1.22 7.66
N ARG A 37 7.31 1.57 8.84
CA ARG A 37 6.76 2.67 9.62
C ARG A 37 7.86 3.65 9.99
N ASP A 38 7.47 4.88 10.31
CA ASP A 38 8.39 5.88 10.78
C ASP A 38 8.83 5.53 12.21
N PRO A 39 10.13 5.33 12.46
CA PRO A 39 10.62 5.02 13.80
C PRO A 39 10.38 6.14 14.81
N ASP A 40 10.16 7.36 14.33
CA ASP A 40 9.88 8.51 15.19
C ASP A 40 8.39 8.62 15.56
N GLY A 41 7.57 7.68 15.09
CA GLY A 41 6.17 7.60 15.49
C GLY A 41 5.22 8.53 14.77
N SER A 42 5.60 9.06 13.61
CA SER A 42 4.67 9.85 12.80
C SER A 42 3.65 8.96 12.10
N ASN A 43 2.69 9.58 11.42
CA ASN A 43 1.67 8.86 10.67
C ASN A 43 2.16 8.44 9.27
N ARG A 44 3.42 8.68 8.95
CA ARG A 44 4.00 8.27 7.67
C ARG A 44 4.37 6.80 7.68
N VAL A 45 4.00 6.11 6.62
CA VAL A 45 4.30 4.68 6.44
C VAL A 45 4.77 4.44 5.00
N GLY A 46 5.32 3.27 4.76
CA GLY A 46 5.78 2.91 3.44
C GLY A 46 5.54 1.46 3.11
N LEU A 47 5.54 1.17 1.82
CA LEU A 47 5.42 -0.18 1.28
C LEU A 47 6.49 -0.41 0.24
N LEU A 48 7.08 -1.62 0.24
CA LEU A 48 7.76 -2.14 -0.93
C LEU A 48 6.86 -3.21 -1.52
N VAL A 49 6.51 -3.06 -2.79
CA VAL A 49 5.57 -3.95 -3.46
C VAL A 49 6.22 -4.53 -4.70
N ASP A 50 6.30 -5.86 -4.77
CA ASP A 50 6.71 -6.56 -5.97
C ASP A 50 5.47 -6.88 -6.77
N VAL A 51 5.40 -6.43 -8.02
CA VAL A 51 4.23 -6.57 -8.88
C VAL A 51 4.59 -7.33 -10.16
N PRO A 52 3.62 -8.04 -10.77
CA PRO A 52 3.87 -8.72 -12.04
C PRO A 52 4.23 -7.74 -13.16
N ASP A 53 3.54 -6.61 -13.22
CA ASP A 53 3.82 -5.50 -14.12
C ASP A 53 3.18 -4.22 -13.59
N ILE A 54 3.61 -3.08 -14.14
CA ILE A 54 3.13 -1.76 -13.68
C ILE A 54 1.64 -1.57 -13.99
N SER A 55 1.17 -2.11 -15.10
CA SER A 55 -0.25 -2.00 -15.47
C SER A 55 -1.14 -2.68 -14.45
N ALA A 56 -0.73 -3.84 -13.92
CA ALA A 56 -1.46 -4.55 -12.88
C ALA A 56 -1.60 -3.70 -11.61
N TRP A 57 -0.51 -2.99 -11.25
CA TRP A 57 -0.52 -2.09 -10.10
C TRP A 57 -1.50 -0.93 -10.32
N GLU A 58 -1.45 -0.29 -11.48
CA GLU A 58 -2.32 0.84 -11.79
C GLU A 58 -3.79 0.43 -11.78
N GLU A 59 -4.11 -0.71 -12.38
CA GLU A 59 -5.47 -1.23 -12.37
C GLU A 59 -5.94 -1.55 -10.95
N ALA A 60 -5.07 -2.15 -10.14
CA ALA A 60 -5.41 -2.48 -8.75
C ALA A 60 -5.76 -1.22 -7.95
N LEU A 61 -4.99 -0.15 -8.11
CA LEU A 61 -5.24 1.10 -7.39
C LEU A 61 -6.56 1.78 -7.79
N GLN A 62 -7.04 1.53 -8.99
CA GLN A 62 -8.29 2.13 -9.48
C GLN A 62 -9.54 1.30 -9.13
N SER A 63 -9.36 0.13 -8.52
CA SER A 63 -10.47 -0.75 -8.19
C SER A 63 -11.26 -0.26 -6.97
N GLU A 64 -12.53 -0.65 -6.89
CA GLU A 64 -13.35 -0.36 -5.73
C GLU A 64 -12.81 -1.06 -4.48
N GLU A 65 -12.24 -2.26 -4.65
CA GLU A 65 -11.63 -3.00 -3.55
C GLU A 65 -10.49 -2.21 -2.91
N ALA A 66 -9.67 -1.56 -3.74
CA ALA A 66 -8.59 -0.71 -3.24
C ALA A 66 -9.14 0.47 -2.44
N ALA A 67 -10.18 1.12 -2.95
CA ALA A 67 -10.82 2.25 -2.27
C ALA A 67 -11.39 1.82 -0.92
N GLU A 68 -12.06 0.67 -0.86
CA GLU A 68 -12.62 0.14 0.38
C GLU A 68 -11.51 -0.25 1.37
N ALA A 69 -10.46 -0.90 0.90
CA ALA A 69 -9.34 -1.29 1.76
C ALA A 69 -8.64 -0.07 2.34
N MET A 70 -8.40 0.96 1.53
CA MET A 70 -7.78 2.21 2.00
C MET A 70 -8.65 2.91 3.03
N LYS A 71 -9.96 2.93 2.81
CA LYS A 71 -10.90 3.54 3.76
C LYS A 71 -10.90 2.78 5.09
N HIS A 72 -10.93 1.45 5.04
CA HIS A 72 -10.88 0.60 6.24
C HIS A 72 -9.61 0.85 7.03
N ASP A 73 -8.48 0.96 6.35
CA ASP A 73 -7.17 1.08 6.97
C ASP A 73 -6.79 2.51 7.35
N GLY A 74 -7.62 3.48 7.02
CA GLY A 74 -7.37 4.89 7.33
C GLY A 74 -6.26 5.50 6.48
N VAL A 75 -6.04 4.99 5.28
CA VAL A 75 -5.06 5.56 4.34
C VAL A 75 -5.59 6.88 3.79
N ARG A 76 -4.72 7.89 3.77
CA ARG A 76 -5.03 9.21 3.19
C ARG A 76 -4.61 9.23 1.72
N PRO A 77 -5.55 9.04 0.77
CA PRO A 77 -5.19 8.86 -0.64
C PRO A 77 -4.40 10.01 -1.25
N GLU A 78 -4.65 11.22 -0.81
CA GLU A 78 -3.97 12.43 -1.29
C GLU A 78 -2.48 12.48 -0.92
N THR A 79 -2.05 11.62 0.00
CA THR A 79 -0.65 11.56 0.44
C THR A 79 0.17 10.49 -0.28
N ILE A 80 -0.46 9.68 -1.12
CA ILE A 80 0.21 8.56 -1.77
C ILE A 80 1.25 9.05 -2.77
N ILE A 81 2.49 8.58 -2.59
CA ILE A 81 3.59 8.84 -3.52
C ILE A 81 4.15 7.48 -3.92
N GLY A 82 4.16 7.19 -5.21
CA GLY A 82 4.68 5.93 -5.73
C GLY A 82 5.90 6.15 -6.61
N LEU A 83 6.94 5.34 -6.38
CA LEU A 83 8.16 5.34 -7.18
C LEU A 83 8.40 3.94 -7.69
N VAL A 84 8.86 3.84 -8.94
CA VAL A 84 9.21 2.56 -9.57
C VAL A 84 10.72 2.41 -9.55
N GLU A 85 11.20 1.22 -9.24
CA GLU A 85 12.63 0.94 -9.29
C GLU A 85 13.17 1.20 -10.70
N ALA A 86 14.22 1.99 -10.76
CA ALA A 86 14.84 2.37 -12.04
C ALA A 86 15.79 1.30 -12.57
#